data_f6efcb445c05a6c3eaaf1d724e3e9383
#
_entry.id   f6efcb445c05a6c3eaaf1d724e3e9383
#
_cell.length_a   1.000
_cell.length_b   1.000
_cell.length_c   1.000
_cell.angle_alpha   90.00
_cell.angle_beta   90.00
_cell.angle_gamma   90.00
#
_symmetry.space_group_name_H-M   'P 1'
#
loop_
_entity.id
_entity.type
_entity.pdbx_description
1 polymer ?
#
loop_
_entity_poly.entity_id
_entity_poly.type
_entity_poly.pdbx_seq_one_letter_code
_entity_poly.pdbx_strand_id
1 'polypeptide(L)'
;VPSFLVRRGCRLALFAALALAPTLPAHALDLNGFFPAKGQTDIAISYTTESYDHFYRGTVKRPNPPFLGKVTNKTTTLWARHGLTDRLALIANLPYVDSSGDGTDHLSETSLQDLTAMLEFKAFESGSSVRNRVVVAVGGRTPASDYIGDSPVSIGDHSTDELFRLVYQLEAGRFYFSQQVGYDLRSGDVPDGYPVYTEAGYTVGRVTVNGFYQRYFADGGSDIGDPGFTFTGNKDELQRVGAKLFARVTRPVGVFVAGFTTLDGRNTGYTTGYSAGFTLGF
;
A
#
# COMPACT_ATOMS: atom_id res chain seq x y z
N VAL A 1 57.94 -26.12 28.88
CA VAL A 1 57.39 -24.97 28.14
C VAL A 1 56.07 -25.43 27.56
N PRO A 2 54.88 -25.02 28.08
CA PRO A 2 53.60 -25.38 27.45
C PRO A 2 53.15 -24.31 26.49
N SER A 3 52.80 -24.72 25.29
CA SER A 3 52.21 -23.97 24.20
C SER A 3 50.74 -23.63 24.49
N PHE A 4 50.41 -22.34 24.52
CA PHE A 4 49.04 -21.84 24.59
C PHE A 4 48.41 -21.87 23.21
N LEU A 5 47.43 -22.77 23.01
CA LEU A 5 46.53 -22.77 21.86
C LEU A 5 45.41 -21.75 22.10
N VAL A 6 45.51 -20.61 21.44
CA VAL A 6 44.43 -19.61 21.36
C VAL A 6 43.35 -20.13 20.40
N ARG A 7 42.25 -20.64 20.96
CA ARG A 7 41.03 -20.91 20.18
C ARG A 7 40.36 -19.56 19.83
N ARG A 8 40.53 -19.13 18.60
CA ARG A 8 39.69 -18.09 18.00
C ARG A 8 38.28 -18.65 17.75
N GLY A 9 37.38 -18.36 18.64
CA GLY A 9 35.95 -18.61 18.44
C GLY A 9 35.41 -17.73 17.31
N CYS A 10 35.14 -18.35 16.20
CA CYS A 10 34.42 -17.73 15.08
C CYS A 10 32.97 -17.51 15.53
N ARG A 11 32.65 -16.30 15.97
CA ARG A 11 31.28 -15.88 16.18
C ARG A 11 30.67 -15.61 14.80
N LEU A 12 30.00 -16.61 14.24
CA LEU A 12 29.06 -16.40 13.15
C LEU A 12 27.93 -15.51 13.67
N ALA A 13 28.01 -14.22 13.36
CA ALA A 13 26.91 -13.32 13.50
C ALA A 13 25.87 -13.67 12.43
N LEU A 14 24.87 -14.47 12.81
CA LEU A 14 23.72 -14.78 11.98
C LEU A 14 22.85 -13.54 11.90
N PHE A 15 23.10 -12.68 10.91
CA PHE A 15 22.21 -11.57 10.57
C PHE A 15 20.92 -12.13 9.97
N ALA A 16 19.92 -12.30 10.83
CA ALA A 16 18.57 -12.59 10.38
C ALA A 16 18.04 -11.33 9.65
N ALA A 17 17.98 -11.37 8.32
CA ALA A 17 17.24 -10.39 7.54
C ALA A 17 15.77 -10.40 8.02
N LEU A 18 15.33 -9.30 8.60
CA LEU A 18 13.94 -9.10 9.03
C LEU A 18 13.12 -8.79 7.78
N ALA A 19 12.55 -9.80 7.14
CA ALA A 19 11.53 -9.57 6.12
C ALA A 19 10.27 -9.01 6.81
N LEU A 20 10.02 -7.71 6.65
CA LEU A 20 8.80 -7.05 7.08
C LEU A 20 7.80 -7.13 5.92
N ALA A 21 6.62 -7.65 6.20
CA ALA A 21 5.56 -7.68 5.22
C ALA A 21 5.03 -6.26 4.93
N PRO A 22 4.74 -5.94 3.67
CA PRO A 22 4.21 -4.64 3.28
C PRO A 22 2.80 -4.41 3.79
N THR A 23 2.45 -3.14 3.89
CA THR A 23 1.10 -2.66 4.20
C THR A 23 0.35 -2.42 2.89
N LEU A 24 -0.90 -2.79 2.83
CA LEU A 24 -1.73 -2.56 1.65
C LEU A 24 -2.88 -1.60 1.96
N PRO A 25 -2.99 -0.47 1.29
CA PRO A 25 -4.21 0.29 1.13
C PRO A 25 -4.83 0.10 -0.25
N ALA A 26 -6.12 0.41 -0.36
CA ALA A 26 -6.93 0.13 -1.54
C ALA A 26 -6.67 1.00 -2.78
N HIS A 27 -5.89 2.08 -2.70
CA HIS A 27 -5.77 3.05 -3.80
C HIS A 27 -4.40 3.17 -4.48
N ALA A 28 -3.35 2.63 -3.91
CA ALA A 28 -2.04 2.55 -4.55
C ALA A 28 -1.26 1.41 -3.94
N LEU A 29 -0.45 0.74 -4.72
CA LEU A 29 0.54 -0.17 -4.17
C LEU A 29 1.63 0.66 -3.50
N ASP A 30 1.56 0.78 -2.17
CA ASP A 30 2.61 1.42 -1.39
C ASP A 30 3.76 0.45 -1.19
N LEU A 31 4.93 0.89 -1.58
CA LEU A 31 6.16 0.13 -1.47
C LEU A 31 6.99 0.69 -0.32
N ASN A 32 7.73 -0.19 0.31
CA ASN A 32 8.84 0.18 1.17
C ASN A 32 10.14 -0.42 0.63
N GLY A 33 11.27 0.05 1.14
CA GLY A 33 12.58 -0.36 0.65
C GLY A 33 13.10 -1.67 1.24
N PHE A 34 12.33 -2.43 2.01
CA PHE A 34 12.71 -3.81 2.34
C PHE A 34 12.75 -4.62 1.06
N PHE A 35 13.82 -5.36 0.83
CA PHE A 35 14.04 -6.03 -0.45
C PHE A 35 14.29 -7.52 -0.23
N PRO A 36 13.58 -8.43 -0.93
CA PRO A 36 13.74 -9.86 -0.76
C PRO A 36 15.10 -10.33 -1.28
N ALA A 37 15.66 -11.38 -0.69
CA ALA A 37 16.80 -12.07 -1.24
C ALA A 37 16.41 -12.84 -2.52
N LYS A 38 17.40 -13.20 -3.35
CA LYS A 38 17.16 -14.05 -4.52
C LYS A 38 16.45 -15.35 -4.13
N GLY A 39 15.36 -15.65 -4.81
CA GLY A 39 14.53 -16.84 -4.60
C GLY A 39 13.58 -16.75 -3.40
N GLN A 40 13.66 -15.72 -2.57
CA GLN A 40 12.70 -15.50 -1.49
C GLN A 40 11.34 -15.08 -2.08
N THR A 41 10.28 -15.67 -1.56
CA THR A 41 8.89 -15.30 -1.87
C THR A 41 8.18 -14.89 -0.60
N ASP A 42 7.53 -13.74 -0.62
CA ASP A 42 6.65 -13.27 0.43
C ASP A 42 5.23 -13.16 -0.14
N ILE A 43 4.24 -13.72 0.57
CA ILE A 43 2.82 -13.65 0.22
C ILE A 43 2.08 -13.05 1.41
N ALA A 44 1.12 -12.18 1.15
CA ALA A 44 0.21 -11.68 2.17
C ALA A 44 -1.24 -11.82 1.71
N ILE A 45 -2.12 -12.18 2.65
CA ILE A 45 -3.57 -12.07 2.48
C ILE A 45 -4.07 -11.17 3.61
N SER A 46 -4.84 -10.17 3.23
CA SER A 46 -5.42 -9.21 4.17
C SER A 46 -6.91 -9.00 3.91
N TYR A 47 -7.61 -8.65 4.99
CA TYR A 47 -8.98 -8.16 4.94
C TYR A 47 -9.01 -6.76 5.53
N THR A 48 -9.58 -5.82 4.78
CA THR A 48 -9.76 -4.42 5.17
C THR A 48 -11.24 -4.10 5.15
N THR A 49 -11.73 -3.41 6.18
CA THR A 49 -13.04 -2.77 6.16
C THR A 49 -12.87 -1.28 6.43
N GLU A 50 -13.49 -0.47 5.59
CA GLU A 50 -13.48 0.98 5.73
C GLU A 50 -14.85 1.55 5.43
N SER A 51 -15.18 2.70 6.02
CA SER A 51 -16.47 3.32 5.79
C SER A 51 -16.43 4.82 5.97
N TYR A 52 -17.38 5.51 5.32
CA TYR A 52 -17.59 6.94 5.46
C TYR A 52 -19.08 7.30 5.29
N ASP A 53 -19.52 8.32 6.01
CA ASP A 53 -20.83 8.97 5.93
C ASP A 53 -20.71 10.46 5.56
N HIS A 54 -19.47 10.92 5.36
CA HIS A 54 -19.10 12.23 4.86
C HIS A 54 -18.07 12.08 3.75
N PHE A 55 -18.12 12.97 2.77
CA PHE A 55 -17.15 13.05 1.69
C PHE A 55 -16.75 14.49 1.45
N TYR A 56 -15.66 14.69 0.71
CA TYR A 56 -15.26 15.99 0.22
C TYR A 56 -15.89 16.23 -1.16
N ARG A 57 -16.67 17.30 -1.30
CA ARG A 57 -17.09 17.85 -2.60
C ARG A 57 -16.18 19.01 -2.92
N GLY A 58 -15.32 18.87 -3.94
CA GLY A 58 -14.11 19.68 -3.97
C GLY A 58 -13.36 19.47 -2.65
N THR A 59 -12.93 20.54 -2.01
CA THR A 59 -12.24 20.49 -0.70
C THR A 59 -13.18 20.67 0.50
N VAL A 60 -14.51 20.73 0.29
CA VAL A 60 -15.48 20.99 1.36
C VAL A 60 -16.12 19.69 1.84
N LYS A 61 -15.90 19.35 3.09
CA LYS A 61 -16.50 18.17 3.72
C LYS A 61 -18.02 18.32 3.83
N ARG A 62 -18.76 17.33 3.36
CA ARG A 62 -20.23 17.26 3.33
C ARG A 62 -20.71 15.89 3.80
N PRO A 63 -21.90 15.79 4.39
CA PRO A 63 -22.55 14.48 4.62
C PRO A 63 -22.86 13.83 3.27
N ASN A 64 -22.86 12.52 3.23
CA ASN A 64 -23.30 11.77 2.06
C ASN A 64 -24.77 12.09 1.76
N PRO A 65 -25.16 12.17 0.48
CA PRO A 65 -26.55 12.39 0.12
C PRO A 65 -27.42 11.17 0.52
N PRO A 66 -28.74 11.37 0.78
CA PRO A 66 -29.62 10.29 1.24
C PRO A 66 -29.69 9.07 0.32
N PHE A 67 -29.50 9.26 -0.99
CA PHE A 67 -29.51 8.15 -1.95
C PHE A 67 -28.30 7.23 -1.78
N LEU A 68 -27.15 7.76 -1.35
CA LEU A 68 -25.91 7.03 -1.14
C LEU A 68 -25.80 6.47 0.28
N GLY A 69 -26.20 7.26 1.29
CA GLY A 69 -26.09 6.89 2.69
C GLY A 69 -24.63 6.70 3.15
N LYS A 70 -24.41 5.84 4.13
CA LYS A 70 -23.06 5.45 4.56
C LYS A 70 -22.49 4.44 3.56
N VAL A 71 -21.31 4.73 3.04
CA VAL A 71 -20.58 3.80 2.18
C VAL A 71 -19.66 2.92 3.03
N THR A 72 -19.66 1.63 2.74
CA THR A 72 -18.79 0.63 3.37
C THR A 72 -18.08 -0.17 2.29
N ASN A 73 -16.76 -0.21 2.36
CA ASN A 73 -15.91 -1.02 1.50
C ASN A 73 -15.29 -2.16 2.32
N LYS A 74 -15.36 -3.38 1.80
CA LYS A 74 -14.71 -4.56 2.35
C LYS A 74 -13.79 -5.12 1.28
N THR A 75 -12.50 -5.18 1.57
CA THR A 75 -11.49 -5.57 0.60
C THR A 75 -10.71 -6.79 1.10
N THR A 76 -10.69 -7.85 0.31
CA THR A 76 -9.75 -8.96 0.51
C THR A 76 -8.64 -8.82 -0.53
N THR A 77 -7.40 -8.71 -0.07
CA THR A 77 -6.25 -8.50 -0.97
C THR A 77 -5.31 -9.69 -0.92
N LEU A 78 -4.95 -10.19 -2.10
CA LEU A 78 -3.80 -11.07 -2.30
C LEU A 78 -2.62 -10.23 -2.79
N TRP A 79 -1.51 -10.31 -2.07
CA TRP A 79 -0.27 -9.66 -2.41
C TRP A 79 0.87 -10.66 -2.44
N ALA A 80 1.79 -10.55 -3.39
CA ALA A 80 2.96 -11.39 -3.50
C ALA A 80 4.18 -10.60 -3.95
N ARG A 81 5.36 -11.00 -3.48
CA ARG A 81 6.65 -10.44 -3.88
C ARG A 81 7.67 -11.56 -4.01
N HIS A 82 8.45 -11.56 -5.09
CA HIS A 82 9.47 -12.57 -5.35
C HIS A 82 10.80 -11.95 -5.77
N GLY A 83 11.86 -12.32 -5.10
CA GLY A 83 13.23 -11.93 -5.43
C GLY A 83 13.79 -12.73 -6.62
N LEU A 84 13.83 -12.13 -7.79
CA LEU A 84 14.40 -12.73 -9.00
C LEU A 84 15.94 -12.81 -8.91
N THR A 85 16.53 -11.76 -8.38
CA THR A 85 17.97 -11.65 -8.07
C THR A 85 18.13 -10.88 -6.75
N ASP A 86 19.35 -10.69 -6.28
CA ASP A 86 19.62 -9.83 -5.10
C ASP A 86 19.34 -8.34 -5.34
N ARG A 87 19.04 -7.96 -6.60
CA ARG A 87 18.74 -6.58 -6.99
C ARG A 87 17.44 -6.40 -7.77
N LEU A 88 16.77 -7.50 -8.12
CA LEU A 88 15.56 -7.46 -8.94
C LEU A 88 14.49 -8.29 -8.27
N ALA A 89 13.29 -7.73 -8.09
CA ALA A 89 12.14 -8.41 -7.53
C ALA A 89 10.88 -8.09 -8.35
N LEU A 90 9.94 -9.03 -8.37
CA LEU A 90 8.60 -8.86 -8.90
C LEU A 90 7.62 -8.73 -7.74
N ILE A 91 6.69 -7.79 -7.85
CA ILE A 91 5.59 -7.63 -6.92
C ILE A 91 4.27 -7.68 -7.68
N ALA A 92 3.25 -8.29 -7.08
CA ALA A 92 1.89 -8.32 -7.62
C ALA A 92 0.87 -8.11 -6.51
N ASN A 93 -0.26 -7.51 -6.86
CA ASN A 93 -1.36 -7.20 -5.94
C ASN A 93 -2.69 -7.35 -6.66
N LEU A 94 -3.64 -8.05 -6.04
CA LEU A 94 -4.98 -8.27 -6.57
C LEU A 94 -6.02 -8.15 -5.45
N PRO A 95 -6.79 -7.05 -5.39
CA PRO A 95 -7.90 -6.87 -4.47
C PRO A 95 -9.20 -7.48 -5.01
N TYR A 96 -10.00 -8.03 -4.11
CA TYR A 96 -11.42 -8.31 -4.30
C TYR A 96 -12.20 -7.36 -3.38
N VAL A 97 -13.06 -6.54 -3.93
CA VAL A 97 -13.74 -5.45 -3.22
C VAL A 97 -15.26 -5.66 -3.24
N ASP A 98 -15.88 -5.45 -2.09
CA ASP A 98 -17.34 -5.33 -1.90
C ASP A 98 -17.60 -3.91 -1.38
N SER A 99 -18.14 -3.04 -2.24
CA SER A 99 -18.50 -1.64 -1.97
C SER A 99 -20.01 -1.50 -1.93
N SER A 100 -20.56 -0.87 -0.90
CA SER A 100 -22.01 -0.68 -0.77
C SER A 100 -22.36 0.61 -0.02
N GLY A 101 -23.44 1.27 -0.48
CA GLY A 101 -24.09 2.37 0.20
C GLY A 101 -25.40 1.91 0.83
N ASP A 102 -25.68 2.34 2.07
CA ASP A 102 -26.93 2.01 2.79
C ASP A 102 -28.06 3.03 2.56
N GLY A 103 -27.89 3.91 1.57
CA GLY A 103 -28.90 4.91 1.19
C GLY A 103 -30.10 4.34 0.45
N THR A 104 -31.00 5.22 0.01
CA THR A 104 -32.29 4.84 -0.61
C THR A 104 -32.15 4.09 -1.92
N ASP A 105 -31.04 4.27 -2.66
CA ASP A 105 -30.84 3.64 -3.97
C ASP A 105 -30.15 2.26 -3.87
N HIS A 106 -29.72 1.85 -2.66
CA HIS A 106 -29.11 0.54 -2.38
C HIS A 106 -27.95 0.22 -3.34
N LEU A 107 -27.11 1.22 -3.62
CA LEU A 107 -25.97 1.08 -4.55
C LEU A 107 -24.96 0.06 -4.02
N SER A 108 -24.48 -0.82 -4.88
CA SER A 108 -23.42 -1.76 -4.54
C SER A 108 -22.63 -2.20 -5.78
N GLU A 109 -21.36 -2.52 -5.57
CA GLU A 109 -20.44 -3.09 -6.57
C GLU A 109 -19.56 -4.13 -5.88
N THR A 110 -19.43 -5.33 -6.46
CA THR A 110 -18.63 -6.40 -5.87
C THR A 110 -17.89 -7.15 -6.96
N SER A 111 -16.57 -7.05 -7.00
CA SER A 111 -15.76 -7.73 -8.02
C SER A 111 -14.27 -7.78 -7.66
N LEU A 112 -13.46 -8.47 -8.50
CA LEU A 112 -12.02 -8.23 -8.55
C LEU A 112 -11.77 -6.80 -9.05
N GLN A 113 -10.90 -6.07 -8.37
CA GLN A 113 -10.55 -4.71 -8.76
C GLN A 113 -9.45 -4.76 -9.85
N ASP A 114 -8.33 -4.11 -9.63
CA ASP A 114 -7.24 -4.01 -10.59
C ASP A 114 -6.10 -4.93 -10.20
N LEU A 115 -5.61 -5.72 -11.16
CA LEU A 115 -4.33 -6.40 -11.01
C LEU A 115 -3.20 -5.38 -11.19
N THR A 116 -2.38 -5.23 -10.17
CA THR A 116 -1.14 -4.45 -10.23
C THR A 116 0.06 -5.40 -10.27
N ALA A 117 1.00 -5.16 -11.18
CA ALA A 117 2.28 -5.85 -11.20
C ALA A 117 3.43 -4.86 -11.44
N MET A 118 4.51 -4.96 -10.66
CA MET A 118 5.66 -4.07 -10.77
C MET A 118 6.97 -4.84 -10.67
N LEU A 119 7.96 -4.39 -11.42
CA LEU A 119 9.34 -4.83 -11.31
C LEU A 119 10.10 -3.81 -10.46
N GLU A 120 10.73 -4.28 -9.39
CA GLU A 120 11.53 -3.47 -8.48
C GLU A 120 13.01 -3.70 -8.73
N PHE A 121 13.77 -2.62 -8.78
CA PHE A 121 15.21 -2.63 -8.90
C PHE A 121 15.87 -1.91 -7.71
N LYS A 122 16.68 -2.64 -6.94
CA LYS A 122 17.52 -2.09 -5.88
C LYS A 122 18.70 -1.35 -6.50
N ALA A 123 18.53 -0.05 -6.75
CA ALA A 123 19.52 0.78 -7.42
C ALA A 123 20.75 1.04 -6.55
N PHE A 124 20.54 1.19 -5.24
CA PHE A 124 21.61 1.52 -4.31
C PHE A 124 21.37 0.85 -2.95
N GLU A 125 22.44 0.42 -2.31
CA GLU A 125 22.44 -0.02 -0.90
C GLU A 125 23.82 0.28 -0.32
N SER A 126 23.88 0.91 0.86
CA SER A 126 25.12 1.20 1.58
C SER A 126 24.93 1.16 3.09
N GLY A 127 26.05 0.99 3.78
CA GLY A 127 26.11 1.00 5.24
C GLY A 127 25.89 -0.38 5.87
N SER A 128 26.47 -0.55 7.05
CA SER A 128 26.37 -1.78 7.85
C SER A 128 25.56 -1.56 9.13
N SER A 129 25.84 -0.49 9.86
CA SER A 129 25.15 -0.13 11.11
C SER A 129 23.91 0.73 10.83
N VAL A 130 24.04 1.65 9.87
CA VAL A 130 22.94 2.42 9.30
C VAL A 130 22.90 2.08 7.82
N ARG A 131 21.86 1.37 7.41
CA ARG A 131 21.68 0.94 6.02
C ARG A 131 20.79 1.93 5.30
N ASN A 132 21.25 2.39 4.15
CA ASN A 132 20.49 3.21 3.24
C ASN A 132 20.23 2.41 1.96
N ARG A 133 19.01 2.47 1.45
CA ARG A 133 18.61 1.78 0.23
C ARG A 133 17.76 2.69 -0.65
N VAL A 134 17.97 2.59 -1.95
CA VAL A 134 17.13 3.22 -2.97
C VAL A 134 16.60 2.12 -3.87
N VAL A 135 15.28 2.07 -4.03
CA VAL A 135 14.59 1.15 -4.94
C VAL A 135 13.82 1.96 -5.95
N VAL A 136 13.93 1.57 -7.21
CA VAL A 136 13.10 2.09 -8.31
C VAL A 136 12.15 0.97 -8.71
N ALA A 137 10.88 1.27 -8.93
CA ALA A 137 9.94 0.29 -9.45
C ALA A 137 9.16 0.86 -10.62
N VAL A 138 8.91 0.00 -11.60
CA VAL A 138 8.07 0.30 -12.77
C VAL A 138 7.11 -0.85 -12.99
N GLY A 139 5.91 -0.55 -13.45
CA GLY A 139 4.92 -1.59 -13.67
C GLY A 139 3.63 -1.07 -14.26
N GLY A 140 2.59 -1.88 -14.16
CA GLY A 140 1.28 -1.53 -14.66
C GLY A 140 0.18 -1.98 -13.71
N ARG A 141 -0.98 -1.39 -13.90
CA ARG A 141 -2.24 -1.76 -13.27
C ARG A 141 -3.30 -1.83 -14.35
N THR A 142 -4.16 -2.84 -14.30
CA THR A 142 -5.24 -3.03 -15.27
C THR A 142 -6.44 -3.67 -14.59
N PRO A 143 -7.69 -3.35 -14.99
CA PRO A 143 -8.88 -4.02 -14.48
C PRO A 143 -8.77 -5.54 -14.58
N ALA A 144 -9.05 -6.24 -13.48
CA ALA A 144 -9.09 -7.71 -13.44
C ALA A 144 -10.51 -8.27 -13.66
N SER A 145 -11.51 -7.39 -13.73
CA SER A 145 -12.90 -7.71 -14.06
C SER A 145 -13.60 -6.51 -14.71
N ASP A 146 -14.81 -6.74 -15.21
CA ASP A 146 -15.64 -5.70 -15.84
C ASP A 146 -16.53 -5.04 -14.78
N TYR A 147 -15.96 -4.17 -13.94
CA TYR A 147 -16.66 -3.38 -12.93
C TYR A 147 -16.95 -1.95 -13.46
N ILE A 148 -17.91 -1.27 -12.83
CA ILE A 148 -18.33 0.07 -13.24
C ILE A 148 -17.40 1.13 -12.62
N GLY A 149 -16.59 1.82 -13.45
CA GLY A 149 -15.71 2.91 -12.97
C GLY A 149 -16.46 4.21 -12.67
N ASP A 150 -17.52 4.53 -13.41
CA ASP A 150 -18.30 5.76 -13.26
C ASP A 150 -19.50 5.57 -12.30
N SER A 151 -19.19 5.41 -11.00
CA SER A 151 -20.18 5.18 -9.94
C SER A 151 -19.72 5.76 -8.60
N PRO A 152 -20.64 6.28 -7.76
CA PRO A 152 -20.29 6.74 -6.41
C PRO A 152 -19.89 5.62 -5.44
N VAL A 153 -20.11 4.36 -5.79
CA VAL A 153 -19.66 3.17 -5.06
C VAL A 153 -18.66 2.34 -5.88
N SER A 154 -18.07 2.95 -6.92
CA SER A 154 -17.07 2.28 -7.74
C SER A 154 -15.95 1.70 -6.89
N ILE A 155 -15.47 0.54 -7.29
CA ILE A 155 -14.34 -0.14 -6.66
C ILE A 155 -12.99 0.26 -7.25
N GLY A 156 -12.98 1.03 -8.35
CA GLY A 156 -11.82 1.56 -9.05
C GLY A 156 -12.27 2.40 -10.24
N ASP A 157 -11.32 2.94 -11.01
CA ASP A 157 -11.61 3.85 -12.12
C ASP A 157 -11.68 3.15 -13.48
N HIS A 158 -11.50 1.82 -13.50
CA HIS A 158 -11.51 0.98 -14.70
C HIS A 158 -10.49 1.44 -15.77
N SER A 159 -9.35 1.98 -15.33
CA SER A 159 -8.26 2.43 -16.21
C SER A 159 -7.12 1.41 -16.28
N THR A 160 -6.32 1.50 -17.34
CA THR A 160 -5.02 0.83 -17.42
C THR A 160 -3.94 1.87 -17.22
N ASP A 161 -3.04 1.63 -16.27
CA ASP A 161 -2.08 2.62 -15.80
C ASP A 161 -0.65 2.11 -15.91
N GLU A 162 0.28 3.02 -16.19
CA GLU A 162 1.72 2.82 -16.06
C GLU A 162 2.18 3.44 -14.72
N LEU A 163 2.91 2.68 -13.93
CA LEU A 163 3.25 3.03 -12.56
C LEU A 163 4.76 3.20 -12.41
N PHE A 164 5.18 4.32 -11.82
CA PHE A 164 6.57 4.64 -11.52
C PHE A 164 6.72 4.95 -10.04
N ARG A 165 7.71 4.33 -9.36
CA ARG A 165 7.99 4.54 -7.93
C ARG A 165 9.47 4.71 -7.68
N LEU A 166 9.80 5.64 -6.79
CA LEU A 166 11.11 5.81 -6.19
C LEU A 166 10.95 5.68 -4.67
N VAL A 167 11.69 4.75 -4.09
CA VAL A 167 11.63 4.48 -2.65
C VAL A 167 13.01 4.68 -2.04
N TYR A 168 13.08 5.48 -1.00
CA TYR A 168 14.23 5.58 -0.11
C TYR A 168 13.92 4.89 1.21
N GLN A 169 14.85 4.09 1.72
CA GLN A 169 14.75 3.46 3.03
C GLN A 169 16.03 3.64 3.84
N LEU A 170 15.84 3.98 5.10
CA LEU A 170 16.87 4.01 6.13
C LEU A 170 16.53 2.95 7.19
N GLU A 171 17.51 2.13 7.54
CA GLU A 171 17.43 1.17 8.66
C GLU A 171 18.56 1.45 9.64
N ALA A 172 18.23 1.69 10.91
CA ALA A 172 19.19 1.99 11.98
C ALA A 172 18.85 1.18 13.24
N GLY A 173 19.51 0.06 13.42
CA GLY A 173 19.26 -0.87 14.52
C GLY A 173 17.83 -1.44 14.47
N ARG A 174 16.96 -0.98 15.37
CA ARG A 174 15.56 -1.41 15.46
C ARG A 174 14.58 -0.46 14.76
N PHE A 175 15.06 0.68 14.33
CA PHE A 175 14.28 1.71 13.66
C PHE A 175 14.42 1.59 12.14
N TYR A 176 13.34 1.87 11.43
CA TYR A 176 13.39 2.12 10.00
C TYR A 176 12.51 3.32 9.62
N PHE A 177 12.86 3.93 8.52
CA PHE A 177 12.10 4.98 7.85
C PHE A 177 12.05 4.65 6.35
N SER A 178 10.90 4.80 5.73
CA SER A 178 10.72 4.60 4.29
C SER A 178 9.93 5.76 3.71
N GLN A 179 10.38 6.26 2.56
CA GLN A 179 9.71 7.31 1.80
C GLN A 179 9.56 6.85 0.36
N GLN A 180 8.33 6.80 -0.11
CA GLN A 180 8.00 6.58 -1.53
C GLN A 180 7.47 7.87 -2.13
N VAL A 181 7.84 8.13 -3.38
CA VAL A 181 7.18 9.06 -4.29
C VAL A 181 6.95 8.34 -5.62
N GLY A 182 5.91 8.71 -6.34
CA GLY A 182 5.60 8.06 -7.60
C GLY A 182 4.85 8.95 -8.58
N TYR A 183 4.63 8.37 -9.75
CA TYR A 183 3.78 8.91 -10.79
C TYR A 183 2.96 7.77 -11.40
N ASP A 184 1.67 7.99 -11.54
CA ASP A 184 0.71 7.09 -12.18
C ASP A 184 0.25 7.76 -13.46
N LEU A 185 0.69 7.25 -14.62
CA LEU A 185 0.20 7.64 -15.94
C LEU A 185 -1.02 6.80 -16.24
N ARG A 186 -2.18 7.43 -16.38
CA ARG A 186 -3.48 6.77 -16.39
C ARG A 186 -4.15 6.88 -17.76
N SER A 187 -4.88 5.85 -18.17
CA SER A 187 -5.57 5.84 -19.46
C SER A 187 -6.98 6.45 -19.38
N GLY A 188 -7.51 6.83 -20.55
CA GLY A 188 -8.86 7.38 -20.68
C GLY A 188 -8.98 8.79 -20.13
N ASP A 189 -10.11 9.08 -19.51
CA ASP A 189 -10.40 10.39 -18.89
C ASP A 189 -9.96 10.45 -17.41
N VAL A 190 -9.28 9.42 -16.90
CA VAL A 190 -8.82 9.35 -15.52
C VAL A 190 -7.58 10.20 -15.35
N PRO A 191 -7.57 11.18 -14.41
CA PRO A 191 -6.42 12.03 -14.19
C PRO A 191 -5.20 11.26 -13.74
N ASP A 192 -4.04 11.61 -14.25
CA ASP A 192 -2.74 11.16 -13.74
C ASP A 192 -2.57 11.54 -12.27
N GLY A 193 -1.60 10.95 -11.58
CA GLY A 193 -1.44 11.27 -10.18
C GLY A 193 -0.07 11.00 -9.58
N TYR A 194 0.14 11.62 -8.43
CA TYR A 194 1.39 11.56 -7.67
C TYR A 194 1.15 10.91 -6.31
N PRO A 195 1.36 9.58 -6.16
CA PRO A 195 1.31 8.93 -4.86
C PRO A 195 2.56 9.23 -4.03
N VAL A 196 2.35 9.56 -2.77
CA VAL A 196 3.38 9.72 -1.74
C VAL A 196 3.04 8.83 -0.56
N TYR A 197 4.00 8.01 -0.12
CA TYR A 197 3.87 7.17 1.06
C TYR A 197 5.08 7.31 1.95
N THR A 198 4.84 7.57 3.22
CA THR A 198 5.87 7.69 4.26
C THR A 198 5.54 6.73 5.37
N GLU A 199 6.48 5.93 5.81
CA GLU A 199 6.32 5.13 7.02
C GLU A 199 7.57 5.14 7.88
N ALA A 200 7.38 5.04 9.18
CA ALA A 200 8.45 4.84 10.14
C ALA A 200 8.05 3.78 11.16
N GLY A 201 8.96 2.90 11.51
CA GLY A 201 8.67 1.79 12.40
C GLY A 201 9.80 1.46 13.36
N TYR A 202 9.41 0.78 14.42
CA TYR A 202 10.32 0.31 15.46
C TYR A 202 10.03 -1.14 15.81
N THR A 203 11.08 -1.97 15.84
CA THR A 203 10.97 -3.42 16.09
C THR A 203 11.47 -3.78 17.49
N VAL A 204 10.64 -4.47 18.25
CA VAL A 204 10.98 -5.05 19.56
C VAL A 204 10.76 -6.57 19.51
N GLY A 205 11.86 -7.32 19.54
CA GLY A 205 11.79 -8.76 19.43
C GLY A 205 11.14 -9.24 18.12
N ARG A 206 9.93 -9.76 18.20
CA ARG A 206 9.16 -10.25 17.04
C ARG A 206 8.05 -9.30 16.60
N VAL A 207 7.92 -8.16 17.26
CA VAL A 207 6.84 -7.21 17.03
C VAL A 207 7.41 -5.93 16.43
N THR A 208 6.77 -5.44 15.39
CA THR A 208 7.06 -4.14 14.77
C THR A 208 5.81 -3.27 14.88
N VAL A 209 5.99 -2.05 15.39
CA VAL A 209 4.98 -0.99 15.35
C VAL A 209 5.44 0.02 14.32
N ASN A 210 4.56 0.40 13.39
CA ASN A 210 4.83 1.51 12.49
C ASN A 210 3.66 2.49 12.43
N GLY A 211 3.98 3.75 12.12
CA GLY A 211 3.05 4.76 11.68
C GLY A 211 3.28 5.05 10.21
N PHE A 212 2.22 5.40 9.49
CA PHE A 212 2.32 5.76 8.09
C PHE A 212 1.47 6.98 7.76
N TYR A 213 1.89 7.67 6.70
CA TYR A 213 1.18 8.76 6.05
C TYR A 213 1.12 8.52 4.55
N GLN A 214 -0.05 8.70 3.98
CA GLN A 214 -0.31 8.59 2.55
C GLN A 214 -0.83 9.91 2.03
N ARG A 215 -0.39 10.27 0.83
CA ARG A 215 -0.95 11.37 0.06
C ARG A 215 -1.04 10.99 -1.42
N TYR A 216 -2.15 11.32 -2.03
CA TYR A 216 -2.36 11.24 -3.47
C TYR A 216 -2.78 12.60 -3.99
N PHE A 217 -2.20 13.01 -5.10
CA PHE A 217 -2.53 14.26 -5.82
C PHE A 217 -2.93 13.88 -7.24
N ALA A 218 -4.13 14.28 -7.65
CA ALA A 218 -4.52 14.18 -9.05
C ALA A 218 -3.92 15.31 -9.88
N ASP A 219 -3.39 14.98 -11.06
CA ASP A 219 -2.89 15.93 -12.05
C ASP A 219 -3.98 16.21 -13.09
N GLY A 220 -4.93 17.05 -12.72
CA GLY A 220 -6.10 17.36 -13.54
C GLY A 220 -7.41 16.87 -12.93
N GLY A 221 -8.41 16.63 -13.79
CA GLY A 221 -9.75 16.20 -13.41
C GLY A 221 -10.69 17.34 -13.02
N SER A 222 -11.94 17.00 -12.67
CA SER A 222 -13.02 17.90 -12.32
C SER A 222 -13.55 17.65 -10.91
N ASP A 223 -14.18 18.67 -10.31
CA ASP A 223 -14.80 18.52 -9.00
C ASP A 223 -16.22 17.96 -9.10
N ILE A 224 -16.63 17.21 -8.08
CA ILE A 224 -18.01 16.73 -7.95
C ILE A 224 -18.98 17.91 -8.02
N GLY A 225 -19.81 17.92 -9.08
CA GLY A 225 -20.79 18.95 -9.34
C GLY A 225 -20.38 19.98 -10.37
N ASP A 226 -19.20 19.87 -10.95
CA ASP A 226 -18.82 20.64 -12.15
C ASP A 226 -19.62 20.15 -13.38
N PRO A 227 -19.85 21.02 -14.38
CA PRO A 227 -20.47 20.59 -15.63
C PRO A 227 -19.66 19.49 -16.32
N GLY A 228 -20.31 18.37 -16.65
CA GLY A 228 -19.66 17.24 -17.31
C GLY A 228 -18.83 16.34 -16.38
N PHE A 229 -18.99 16.47 -15.06
CA PHE A 229 -18.34 15.58 -14.09
C PHE A 229 -18.68 14.12 -14.36
N THR A 230 -17.65 13.26 -14.31
CA THR A 230 -17.74 11.79 -14.25
C THR A 230 -16.91 11.31 -13.07
N PHE A 231 -17.24 10.18 -12.47
CA PHE A 231 -16.43 9.63 -11.36
C PHE A 231 -15.06 9.18 -11.85
N THR A 232 -14.91 8.73 -13.08
CA THR A 232 -13.63 8.41 -13.70
C THR A 232 -12.75 9.64 -13.94
N GLY A 233 -13.34 10.79 -14.33
CA GLY A 233 -12.65 12.06 -14.49
C GLY A 233 -12.50 12.89 -13.22
N ASN A 234 -12.71 12.26 -12.05
CA ASN A 234 -12.68 12.90 -10.75
C ASN A 234 -11.27 13.40 -10.38
N LYS A 235 -11.17 14.65 -9.92
CA LYS A 235 -9.96 15.16 -9.29
C LYS A 235 -9.88 14.63 -7.85
N ASP A 236 -9.48 13.36 -7.68
CA ASP A 236 -9.37 12.74 -6.37
C ASP A 236 -8.04 13.06 -5.69
N GLU A 237 -8.09 13.64 -4.50
CA GLU A 237 -6.92 13.83 -3.66
C GLU A 237 -7.19 13.29 -2.26
N LEU A 238 -6.19 12.64 -1.68
CA LEU A 238 -6.30 11.98 -0.39
C LEU A 238 -5.12 12.32 0.51
N GLN A 239 -5.40 12.62 1.77
CA GLN A 239 -4.44 12.58 2.86
C GLN A 239 -4.93 11.61 3.92
N ARG A 240 -4.11 10.61 4.28
CA ARG A 240 -4.46 9.57 5.23
C ARG A 240 -3.29 9.31 6.19
N VAL A 241 -3.62 9.03 7.43
CA VAL A 241 -2.67 8.60 8.45
C VAL A 241 -3.14 7.30 9.07
N GLY A 242 -2.19 6.47 9.46
CA GLY A 242 -2.52 5.22 10.13
C GLY A 242 -1.36 4.65 10.92
N ALA A 243 -1.65 3.56 11.60
CA ALA A 243 -0.65 2.77 12.32
C ALA A 243 -0.89 1.28 12.08
N LYS A 244 0.19 0.49 12.16
CA LYS A 244 0.17 -0.95 12.00
C LYS A 244 1.00 -1.61 13.08
N LEU A 245 0.49 -2.71 13.59
CA LEU A 245 1.19 -3.66 14.43
C LEU A 245 1.41 -4.95 13.64
N PHE A 246 2.66 -5.34 13.44
CA PHE A 246 3.03 -6.62 12.85
C PHE A 246 3.71 -7.50 13.90
N ALA A 247 3.39 -8.79 13.92
CA ALA A 247 4.02 -9.77 14.79
C ALA A 247 4.45 -11.01 13.99
N ARG A 248 5.73 -11.37 14.10
CA ARG A 248 6.25 -12.63 13.55
C ARG A 248 5.92 -13.78 14.50
N VAL A 249 4.99 -14.64 14.09
CA VAL A 249 4.56 -15.81 14.87
C VAL A 249 5.59 -16.94 14.79
N THR A 250 5.99 -17.31 13.55
CA THR A 250 7.06 -18.27 13.27
C THR A 250 8.05 -17.68 12.25
N ARG A 251 9.05 -18.43 11.80
CA ARG A 251 9.97 -17.97 10.74
C ARG A 251 9.23 -17.61 9.45
N PRO A 252 8.34 -18.48 8.89
CA PRO A 252 7.62 -18.15 7.66
C PRO A 252 6.33 -17.36 7.89
N VAL A 253 5.77 -17.29 9.12
CA VAL A 253 4.43 -16.75 9.37
C VAL A 253 4.47 -15.46 10.19
N GLY A 254 3.87 -14.42 9.67
CA GLY A 254 3.56 -13.18 10.37
C GLY A 254 2.06 -12.88 10.35
N VAL A 255 1.62 -12.05 11.28
CA VAL A 255 0.26 -11.50 11.35
C VAL A 255 0.34 -9.99 11.56
N PHE A 256 -0.67 -9.27 11.08
CA PHE A 256 -0.73 -7.84 11.33
C PHE A 256 -2.16 -7.35 11.52
N VAL A 257 -2.26 -6.22 12.20
CA VAL A 257 -3.47 -5.39 12.27
C VAL A 257 -3.07 -3.94 11.98
N ALA A 258 -3.97 -3.18 11.36
CA ALA A 258 -3.77 -1.77 11.09
C ALA A 258 -5.07 -1.00 11.28
N GLY A 259 -4.93 0.31 11.55
CA GLY A 259 -6.04 1.26 11.55
C GLY A 259 -5.61 2.54 10.88
N PHE A 260 -6.54 3.21 10.19
CA PHE A 260 -6.26 4.44 9.47
C PHE A 260 -7.48 5.35 9.38
N THR A 261 -7.23 6.63 9.12
CA THR A 261 -8.28 7.61 8.89
C THR A 261 -7.84 8.66 7.87
N THR A 262 -8.79 9.18 7.10
CA THR A 262 -8.58 10.33 6.23
C THR A 262 -8.42 11.57 7.09
N LEU A 263 -7.39 12.38 6.83
CA LEU A 263 -7.17 13.68 7.47
C LEU A 263 -7.79 14.80 6.65
N ASP A 264 -7.58 14.74 5.34
CA ASP A 264 -8.02 15.74 4.38
C ASP A 264 -8.17 15.10 3.00
N GLY A 265 -8.86 15.78 2.08
CA GLY A 265 -9.05 15.26 0.73
C GLY A 265 -9.78 16.21 -0.19
N ARG A 266 -9.91 15.78 -1.44
CA ARG A 266 -10.71 16.43 -2.48
C ARG A 266 -11.48 15.38 -3.23
N ASN A 267 -12.79 15.52 -3.35
CA ASN A 267 -13.70 14.60 -4.03
C ASN A 267 -13.57 13.12 -3.58
N THR A 268 -13.22 12.90 -2.33
CA THR A 268 -12.99 11.58 -1.75
C THR A 268 -13.75 11.39 -0.44
N GLY A 269 -13.93 10.13 0.00
CA GLY A 269 -14.60 9.81 1.26
C GLY A 269 -13.77 10.20 2.49
N TYR A 270 -14.42 10.78 3.52
CA TYR A 270 -13.81 10.95 4.84
C TYR A 270 -13.82 9.62 5.60
N THR A 271 -12.89 8.76 5.27
CA THR A 271 -12.89 7.35 5.58
C THR A 271 -12.14 7.04 6.87
N THR A 272 -12.67 6.10 7.65
CA THR A 272 -11.94 5.39 8.71
C THR A 272 -11.99 3.90 8.42
N GLY A 273 -10.87 3.20 8.60
CA GLY A 273 -10.77 1.79 8.27
C GLY A 273 -9.81 1.02 9.17
N TYR A 274 -10.00 -0.31 9.14
CA TYR A 274 -9.20 -1.28 9.85
C TYR A 274 -8.83 -2.43 8.92
N SER A 275 -7.64 -2.96 9.10
CA SER A 275 -7.14 -4.08 8.33
C SER A 275 -6.52 -5.13 9.24
N ALA A 276 -6.66 -6.39 8.87
CA ALA A 276 -5.96 -7.50 9.48
C ALA A 276 -5.50 -8.47 8.39
N GLY A 277 -4.40 -9.16 8.63
CA GLY A 277 -3.90 -10.12 7.65
C GLY A 277 -2.77 -10.99 8.18
N PHE A 278 -2.35 -11.90 7.34
CA PHE A 278 -1.21 -12.76 7.60
C PHE A 278 -0.24 -12.75 6.41
N THR A 279 1.01 -13.09 6.71
CA THR A 279 2.09 -13.16 5.73
C THR A 279 2.78 -14.51 5.81
N LEU A 280 3.21 -15.00 4.66
CA LEU A 280 4.02 -16.20 4.50
C LEU A 280 5.29 -15.82 3.74
N GLY A 281 6.47 -16.16 4.30
CA GLY A 281 7.77 -15.96 3.65
C GLY A 281 8.53 -17.28 3.53
N PHE A 282 9.05 -17.63 2.37
CA PHE A 282 9.79 -18.86 2.09
C PHE A 282 10.82 -18.68 0.97
#